data_cc9b3960d95a27e7d0e0fbd194288698
#
_entry.id   cc9b3960d95a27e7d0e0fbd194288698
#
_cell.length_a   1.000
_cell.length_b   1.000
_cell.length_c   1.000
_cell.angle_alpha   90.00
_cell.angle_beta   90.00
_cell.angle_gamma   90.00
#
_symmetry.space_group_name_H-M   'P 1'
#
loop_
_entity.id
_entity.type
_entity.pdbx_description
1 polymer ?
#
loop_
_entity_poly.entity_id
_entity_poly.type
_entity_poly.pdbx_seq_one_letter_code
_entity_poly.pdbx_strand_id
1 'polypeptide(L)'
;MRVLSIPLRTRFRGITEREVVLLEGAAGWGEWSPFLEYDAAVAAPWLACAREAAAGDWPQPLRDSIPVNVTVPAVGPEQAHAIVLRGGCRTAKVKVAEPGQSLAEAEARLEAVRDALGPDGRVRVDANGLWSVEEAVAAIAVLDRAAGGLEYVEQPVMDVEDLAVVRRRVAVPIAADESIRRAADPYRVRDLEAADVAVLKVQPLGGVRACLRIAEDIGLPVVVSSALETSVGIAAGLALAAALPELPYACGLSTVQLLTDDV
;
A
#
# COMPACT_ATOMS: atom_id res chain seq x y z
N MET A 1 -16.98 18.92 10.84
CA MET A 1 -15.54 18.67 10.72
C MET A 1 -14.98 18.26 12.09
N ARG A 2 -14.19 17.19 12.16
CA ARG A 2 -13.48 16.74 13.38
C ARG A 2 -12.00 16.58 13.05
N VAL A 3 -11.13 16.92 14.00
CA VAL A 3 -9.67 16.75 13.89
C VAL A 3 -9.23 15.81 14.99
N LEU A 4 -8.48 14.79 14.62
CA LEU A 4 -8.06 13.71 15.50
C LEU A 4 -6.55 13.46 15.34
N SER A 5 -5.89 13.03 16.42
CA SER A 5 -4.56 12.43 16.39
C SER A 5 -4.65 11.06 17.05
N ILE A 6 -4.32 10.02 16.32
CA ILE A 6 -4.47 8.62 16.75
C ILE A 6 -3.08 8.00 16.85
N PRO A 7 -2.67 7.51 18.03
CA PRO A 7 -1.38 6.84 18.20
C PRO A 7 -1.29 5.53 17.38
N LEU A 8 -0.09 5.21 16.93
CA LEU A 8 0.21 3.93 16.31
C LEU A 8 0.68 2.91 17.33
N ARG A 9 0.32 1.64 17.13
CA ARG A 9 0.80 0.49 17.95
C ARG A 9 2.30 0.28 17.83
N THR A 10 2.87 0.69 16.71
CA THR A 10 4.30 0.61 16.40
C THR A 10 4.65 1.72 15.43
N ARG A 11 5.90 2.22 15.49
CA ARG A 11 6.37 3.21 14.52
C ARG A 11 6.23 2.67 13.10
N PHE A 12 5.63 3.46 12.23
CA PHE A 12 5.38 3.08 10.85
C PHE A 12 5.61 4.30 9.94
N ARG A 13 6.35 4.14 8.87
CA ARG A 13 6.70 5.24 7.96
C ARG A 13 7.33 6.45 8.69
N GLY A 14 8.09 6.18 9.75
CA GLY A 14 8.75 7.22 10.54
C GLY A 14 7.88 7.97 11.55
N ILE A 15 6.55 7.76 11.56
CA ILE A 15 5.61 8.40 12.48
C ILE A 15 5.13 7.46 13.59
N THR A 16 4.63 8.04 14.68
CA THR A 16 4.04 7.35 15.84
C THR A 16 2.59 7.76 16.11
N GLU A 17 2.13 8.79 15.43
CA GLU A 17 0.74 9.28 15.48
C GLU A 17 0.24 9.54 14.07
N ARG A 18 -1.07 9.44 13.89
CA ARG A 18 -1.76 9.70 12.62
C ARG A 18 -2.77 10.81 12.80
N GLU A 19 -2.51 11.94 12.19
CA GLU A 19 -3.44 13.08 12.17
C GLU A 19 -4.48 12.88 11.06
N VAL A 20 -5.72 13.11 11.43
CA VAL A 20 -6.89 12.87 10.57
C VAL A 20 -7.88 14.01 10.71
N VAL A 21 -8.42 14.46 9.59
CA VAL A 21 -9.56 15.39 9.55
C VAL A 21 -10.74 14.65 8.92
N LEU A 22 -11.84 14.56 9.66
CA LEU A 22 -13.10 14.03 9.17
C LEU A 22 -14.01 15.16 8.73
N LEU A 23 -14.51 15.04 7.50
CA LEU A 23 -15.45 15.96 6.87
C LEU A 23 -16.83 15.33 6.82
N GLU A 24 -17.83 15.97 7.41
CA GLU A 24 -19.23 15.54 7.31
C GLU A 24 -19.87 16.10 6.04
N GLY A 25 -20.60 15.27 5.33
CA GLY A 25 -21.36 15.64 4.12
C GLY A 25 -22.72 14.99 4.06
N ALA A 26 -23.38 15.09 2.92
CA ALA A 26 -24.76 14.63 2.75
C ALA A 26 -24.95 13.11 2.88
N ALA A 27 -23.91 12.33 2.55
CA ALA A 27 -23.96 10.87 2.59
C ALA A 27 -23.20 10.26 3.76
N GLY A 28 -22.49 11.06 4.57
CA GLY A 28 -21.72 10.58 5.70
C GLY A 28 -20.40 11.30 5.86
N TRP A 29 -19.35 10.55 6.17
CA TRP A 29 -18.04 11.09 6.49
C TRP A 29 -17.02 10.80 5.39
N GLY A 30 -16.14 11.78 5.12
CA GLY A 30 -14.94 11.60 4.31
C GLY A 30 -13.70 11.92 5.14
N GLU A 31 -12.61 11.22 4.90
CA GLU A 31 -11.34 11.42 5.58
C GLU A 31 -10.36 12.20 4.72
N TRP A 32 -9.77 13.25 5.29
CA TRP A 32 -8.64 13.97 4.75
C TRP A 32 -7.46 13.83 5.72
N SER A 33 -6.47 13.05 5.32
CA SER A 33 -5.35 12.71 6.19
C SER A 33 -4.01 12.67 5.44
N PRO A 34 -3.62 13.74 4.69
CA PRO A 34 -2.29 13.81 4.11
C PRO A 34 -1.24 13.79 5.21
N PHE A 35 -0.05 13.28 4.90
CA PHE A 35 1.06 13.35 5.86
C PHE A 35 1.53 14.78 6.04
N LEU A 36 1.96 15.14 7.25
CA LEU A 36 2.30 16.53 7.62
C LEU A 36 3.42 17.16 6.78
N GLU A 37 4.31 16.33 6.24
CA GLU A 37 5.39 16.79 5.36
C GLU A 37 4.92 17.17 3.94
N TYR A 38 3.66 16.90 3.59
CA TYR A 38 3.13 17.21 2.27
C TYR A 38 2.67 18.66 2.18
N ASP A 39 3.06 19.33 1.10
CA ASP A 39 2.57 20.66 0.79
C ASP A 39 1.11 20.66 0.30
N ALA A 40 0.57 21.85 0.05
CA ALA A 40 -0.83 22.01 -0.34
C ALA A 40 -1.14 21.36 -1.71
N ALA A 41 -0.18 21.32 -2.62
CA ALA A 41 -0.38 20.72 -3.95
C ALA A 41 -0.50 19.21 -3.86
N VAL A 42 0.34 18.56 -3.05
CA VAL A 42 0.30 17.11 -2.78
C VAL A 42 -0.92 16.75 -1.93
N ALA A 43 -1.36 17.62 -1.02
CA ALA A 43 -2.51 17.38 -0.15
C ALA A 43 -3.88 17.66 -0.84
N ALA A 44 -3.92 18.38 -1.94
CA ALA A 44 -5.17 18.75 -2.63
C ALA A 44 -5.97 17.54 -3.15
N PRO A 45 -5.37 16.52 -3.81
CA PRO A 45 -6.09 15.31 -4.20
C PRO A 45 -6.73 14.57 -3.03
N TRP A 46 -6.07 14.52 -1.87
CA TRP A 46 -6.62 13.91 -0.65
C TRP A 46 -7.91 14.60 -0.20
N LEU A 47 -7.98 15.94 -0.33
CA LEU A 47 -9.19 16.69 -0.02
C LEU A 47 -10.32 16.40 -1.03
N ALA A 48 -9.98 16.23 -2.31
CA ALA A 48 -10.95 15.84 -3.32
C ALA A 48 -11.56 14.47 -2.99
N CYS A 49 -10.74 13.48 -2.59
CA CYS A 49 -11.19 12.18 -2.12
C CYS A 49 -12.14 12.28 -0.91
N ALA A 50 -11.76 13.07 0.10
CA ALA A 50 -12.59 13.25 1.29
C ALA A 50 -13.97 13.85 0.96
N ARG A 51 -14.03 14.80 0.03
CA ARG A 51 -15.29 15.42 -0.46
C ARG A 51 -16.13 14.44 -1.26
N GLU A 52 -15.52 13.64 -2.14
CA GLU A 52 -16.20 12.57 -2.88
C GLU A 52 -16.85 11.56 -1.91
N ALA A 53 -16.10 11.11 -0.90
CA ALA A 53 -16.61 10.19 0.12
C ALA A 53 -17.79 10.79 0.93
N ALA A 54 -17.65 12.03 1.40
CA ALA A 54 -18.68 12.72 2.15
C ALA A 54 -19.95 13.02 1.31
N ALA A 55 -19.84 13.13 -0.01
CA ALA A 55 -20.95 13.27 -0.93
C ALA A 55 -21.65 11.94 -1.25
N GLY A 56 -20.97 10.79 -1.07
CA GLY A 56 -21.49 9.44 -1.32
C GLY A 56 -21.63 9.08 -2.80
N ASP A 57 -20.89 9.73 -3.68
CA ASP A 57 -20.96 9.52 -5.13
C ASP A 57 -20.01 8.40 -5.60
N TRP A 58 -20.08 7.25 -4.95
CA TRP A 58 -19.29 6.08 -5.33
C TRP A 58 -19.99 5.22 -6.38
N PRO A 59 -19.24 4.56 -7.28
CA PRO A 59 -19.78 3.58 -8.22
C PRO A 59 -20.43 2.40 -7.50
N GLN A 60 -21.35 1.73 -8.21
CA GLN A 60 -21.96 0.51 -7.69
C GLN A 60 -20.92 -0.60 -7.55
N PRO A 61 -20.94 -1.36 -6.44
CA PRO A 61 -20.03 -2.46 -6.22
C PRO A 61 -20.30 -3.64 -7.18
N LEU A 62 -19.25 -4.27 -7.66
CA LEU A 62 -19.30 -5.49 -8.47
C LEU A 62 -19.08 -6.76 -7.63
N ARG A 63 -18.74 -6.61 -6.33
CA ARG A 63 -18.49 -7.71 -5.39
C ARG A 63 -18.83 -7.33 -3.96
N ASP A 64 -19.19 -8.33 -3.16
CA ASP A 64 -19.63 -8.16 -1.77
C ASP A 64 -18.51 -8.38 -0.74
N SER A 65 -17.36 -8.91 -1.18
CA SER A 65 -16.22 -9.17 -0.30
C SER A 65 -14.90 -8.80 -0.98
N ILE A 66 -13.98 -8.26 -0.19
CA ILE A 66 -12.66 -7.83 -0.63
C ILE A 66 -11.60 -8.59 0.17
N PRO A 67 -10.76 -9.41 -0.48
CA PRO A 67 -9.62 -10.02 0.20
C PRO A 67 -8.61 -8.94 0.59
N VAL A 68 -8.08 -9.01 1.83
CA VAL A 68 -7.11 -8.05 2.33
C VAL A 68 -5.83 -8.74 2.78
N ASN A 69 -4.72 -8.01 2.77
CA ASN A 69 -3.46 -8.45 3.37
C ASN A 69 -3.21 -7.80 4.73
N VAL A 70 -2.53 -8.52 5.61
CA VAL A 70 -1.95 -7.92 6.82
C VAL A 70 -0.69 -7.14 6.43
N THR A 71 -0.50 -5.97 7.05
CA THR A 71 0.73 -5.17 6.90
C THR A 71 1.65 -5.43 8.08
N VAL A 72 2.88 -5.86 7.80
CA VAL A 72 3.93 -6.13 8.79
C VAL A 72 4.95 -5.00 8.73
N PRO A 73 5.02 -4.15 9.78
CA PRO A 73 6.05 -3.11 9.90
C PRO A 73 7.47 -3.69 9.97
N ALA A 74 8.46 -2.81 9.96
CA ALA A 74 9.87 -3.16 10.13
C ALA A 74 10.20 -3.52 11.60
N VAL A 75 9.61 -4.61 12.07
CA VAL A 75 9.76 -5.16 13.45
C VAL A 75 10.59 -6.44 13.45
N GLY A 76 10.97 -6.92 14.64
CA GLY A 76 11.66 -8.20 14.78
C GLY A 76 10.81 -9.41 14.37
N PRO A 77 11.44 -10.58 14.14
CA PRO A 77 10.76 -11.77 13.60
C PRO A 77 9.63 -12.29 14.48
N GLU A 78 9.80 -12.33 15.80
CA GLU A 78 8.76 -12.78 16.74
C GLU A 78 7.50 -11.90 16.67
N GLN A 79 7.69 -10.57 16.61
CA GLN A 79 6.59 -9.63 16.51
C GLN A 79 5.93 -9.71 15.12
N ALA A 80 6.70 -9.89 14.06
CA ALA A 80 6.19 -10.10 12.71
C ALA A 80 5.28 -11.34 12.62
N HIS A 81 5.73 -12.46 13.17
CA HIS A 81 4.96 -13.70 13.27
C HIS A 81 3.63 -13.49 14.01
N ALA A 82 3.69 -12.84 15.19
CA ALA A 82 2.49 -12.54 15.99
C ALA A 82 1.50 -11.61 15.27
N ILE A 83 1.99 -10.63 14.49
CA ILE A 83 1.15 -9.74 13.68
C ILE A 83 0.39 -10.53 12.62
N VAL A 84 1.07 -11.45 11.92
CA VAL A 84 0.46 -12.27 10.87
C VAL A 84 -0.64 -13.17 11.44
N LEU A 85 -0.35 -13.88 12.54
CA LEU A 85 -1.34 -14.76 13.19
C LEU A 85 -2.58 -13.98 13.66
N ARG A 86 -2.39 -12.80 14.27
CA ARG A 86 -3.49 -11.95 14.73
C ARG A 86 -4.30 -11.36 13.56
N GLY A 87 -3.64 -11.06 12.45
CA GLY A 87 -4.27 -10.46 11.28
C GLY A 87 -5.26 -11.38 10.55
N GLY A 88 -5.07 -12.69 10.65
CA GLY A 88 -5.97 -13.70 10.05
C GLY A 88 -6.04 -13.67 8.51
N CYS A 89 -5.11 -12.96 7.85
CA CYS A 89 -5.06 -12.83 6.39
C CYS A 89 -4.24 -13.96 5.77
N ARG A 90 -4.56 -14.32 4.54
CA ARG A 90 -3.76 -15.28 3.74
C ARG A 90 -2.61 -14.63 2.97
N THR A 91 -2.51 -13.31 3.02
CA THR A 91 -1.48 -12.51 2.36
C THR A 91 -0.86 -11.55 3.38
N ALA A 92 0.45 -11.43 3.39
CA ALA A 92 1.19 -10.44 4.18
C ALA A 92 2.03 -9.55 3.28
N LYS A 93 1.98 -8.22 3.54
CA LYS A 93 2.88 -7.23 2.97
C LYS A 93 3.88 -6.78 4.04
N VAL A 94 5.17 -7.01 3.81
CA VAL A 94 6.25 -6.83 4.79
C VAL A 94 7.09 -5.63 4.41
N LYS A 95 7.28 -4.69 5.34
CA LYS A 95 8.20 -3.57 5.16
C LYS A 95 9.64 -4.04 5.23
N VAL A 96 10.40 -3.63 4.22
CA VAL A 96 11.84 -3.87 4.08
C VAL A 96 12.56 -2.56 3.78
N ALA A 97 13.88 -2.56 3.72
CA ALA A 97 14.69 -1.36 3.44
C ALA A 97 14.53 -0.22 4.48
N GLU A 98 14.01 -0.49 5.67
CA GLU A 98 13.88 0.55 6.70
C GLU A 98 15.25 1.09 7.10
N PRO A 99 15.46 2.42 7.15
CA PRO A 99 16.73 3.01 7.55
C PRO A 99 17.23 2.49 8.90
N GLY A 100 18.48 2.05 8.94
CA GLY A 100 19.10 1.47 10.13
C GLY A 100 18.88 -0.03 10.32
N GLN A 101 18.14 -0.69 9.44
CA GLN A 101 18.00 -2.15 9.42
C GLN A 101 18.83 -2.79 8.30
N SER A 102 19.40 -3.95 8.61
CA SER A 102 20.15 -4.77 7.66
C SER A 102 19.23 -5.66 6.82
N LEU A 103 19.75 -6.15 5.68
CA LEU A 103 19.06 -7.15 4.87
C LEU A 103 18.80 -8.44 5.66
N ALA A 104 19.72 -8.86 6.54
CA ALA A 104 19.57 -10.05 7.38
C ALA A 104 18.38 -9.94 8.36
N GLU A 105 18.10 -8.74 8.89
CA GLU A 105 16.91 -8.51 9.73
C GLU A 105 15.63 -8.60 8.91
N ALA A 106 15.63 -8.12 7.68
CA ALA A 106 14.49 -8.27 6.76
C ALA A 106 14.28 -9.74 6.35
N GLU A 107 15.36 -10.49 6.10
CA GLU A 107 15.34 -11.92 5.81
C GLU A 107 14.71 -12.71 6.96
N ALA A 108 15.21 -12.55 8.20
CA ALA A 108 14.68 -13.21 9.40
C ALA A 108 13.18 -12.87 9.63
N ARG A 109 12.78 -11.62 9.35
CA ARG A 109 11.38 -11.20 9.41
C ARG A 109 10.52 -11.95 8.40
N LEU A 110 10.99 -12.12 7.16
CA LEU A 110 10.27 -12.82 6.10
C LEU A 110 10.14 -14.32 6.37
N GLU A 111 11.18 -14.96 6.91
CA GLU A 111 11.12 -16.35 7.35
C GLU A 111 10.03 -16.56 8.42
N ALA A 112 9.98 -15.66 9.42
CA ALA A 112 8.93 -15.69 10.45
C ALA A 112 7.53 -15.44 9.90
N VAL A 113 7.38 -14.55 8.91
CA VAL A 113 6.11 -14.31 8.21
C VAL A 113 5.70 -15.52 7.40
N ARG A 114 6.63 -16.17 6.70
CA ARG A 114 6.37 -17.41 5.95
C ARG A 114 5.93 -18.54 6.88
N ASP A 115 6.59 -18.70 8.01
CA ASP A 115 6.21 -19.70 9.03
C ASP A 115 4.78 -19.46 9.53
N ALA A 116 4.43 -18.22 9.86
CA ALA A 116 3.10 -17.85 10.34
C ALA A 116 1.99 -18.04 9.30
N LEU A 117 2.25 -17.76 8.02
CA LEU A 117 1.30 -17.91 6.92
C LEU A 117 1.13 -19.35 6.45
N GLY A 118 2.15 -20.19 6.66
CA GLY A 118 2.24 -21.50 6.03
C GLY A 118 2.57 -21.46 4.53
N PRO A 119 2.71 -22.62 3.87
CA PRO A 119 3.21 -22.72 2.50
C PRO A 119 2.29 -22.09 1.45
N ASP A 120 0.98 -22.07 1.69
CA ASP A 120 -0.01 -21.55 0.74
C ASP A 120 -0.25 -20.04 0.86
N GLY A 121 0.34 -19.41 1.87
CA GLY A 121 0.23 -17.97 2.07
C GLY A 121 0.99 -17.15 1.02
N ARG A 122 0.53 -15.93 0.73
CA ARG A 122 1.18 -15.00 -0.19
C ARG A 122 2.01 -13.99 0.58
N VAL A 123 3.24 -13.76 0.14
CA VAL A 123 4.13 -12.78 0.75
C VAL A 123 4.51 -11.73 -0.28
N ARG A 124 4.50 -10.47 0.14
CA ARG A 124 4.92 -9.31 -0.63
C ARG A 124 5.89 -8.49 0.22
N VAL A 125 6.80 -7.79 -0.42
CA VAL A 125 7.66 -6.82 0.26
C VAL A 125 7.45 -5.43 -0.30
N ASP A 126 7.68 -4.41 0.54
CA ASP A 126 7.55 -3.01 0.18
C ASP A 126 8.79 -2.26 0.68
N ALA A 127 9.59 -1.75 -0.26
CA ALA A 127 10.85 -1.04 0.00
C ALA A 127 10.71 0.48 -0.02
N ASN A 128 9.53 1.02 -0.38
CA ASN A 128 9.25 2.45 -0.45
C ASN A 128 10.29 3.28 -1.23
N GLY A 129 10.91 2.69 -2.26
CA GLY A 129 11.88 3.35 -3.12
C GLY A 129 13.25 3.58 -2.49
N LEU A 130 13.60 2.88 -1.43
CA LEU A 130 14.79 3.18 -0.62
C LEU A 130 16.06 2.48 -1.09
N TRP A 131 15.99 1.58 -2.07
CA TRP A 131 17.18 0.94 -2.62
C TRP A 131 17.69 1.65 -3.87
N SER A 132 18.98 1.52 -4.13
CA SER A 132 19.54 1.68 -5.46
C SER A 132 19.20 0.45 -6.33
N VAL A 133 19.41 0.54 -7.64
CA VAL A 133 19.16 -0.57 -8.57
C VAL A 133 19.95 -1.82 -8.17
N GLU A 134 21.22 -1.68 -7.82
CA GLU A 134 22.06 -2.83 -7.47
C GLU A 134 21.67 -3.46 -6.13
N GLU A 135 21.34 -2.63 -5.13
CA GLU A 135 20.80 -3.12 -3.86
C GLU A 135 19.48 -3.84 -4.05
N ALA A 136 18.55 -3.29 -4.86
CA ALA A 136 17.27 -3.89 -5.16
C ALA A 136 17.42 -5.29 -5.78
N VAL A 137 18.25 -5.43 -6.82
CA VAL A 137 18.47 -6.72 -7.49
C VAL A 137 19.06 -7.74 -6.54
N ALA A 138 20.04 -7.36 -5.71
CA ALA A 138 20.66 -8.25 -4.72
C ALA A 138 19.66 -8.64 -3.61
N ALA A 139 18.94 -7.65 -3.04
CA ALA A 139 18.01 -7.87 -1.96
C ALA A 139 16.82 -8.73 -2.38
N ILE A 140 16.23 -8.48 -3.54
CA ILE A 140 15.09 -9.24 -4.06
C ILE A 140 15.41 -10.74 -4.12
N ALA A 141 16.58 -11.12 -4.60
CA ALA A 141 16.98 -12.53 -4.70
C ALA A 141 17.10 -13.22 -3.32
N VAL A 142 17.53 -12.49 -2.28
CA VAL A 142 17.61 -13.00 -0.89
C VAL A 142 16.22 -13.12 -0.30
N LEU A 143 15.42 -12.06 -0.40
CA LEU A 143 14.09 -11.97 0.20
C LEU A 143 13.09 -12.92 -0.45
N ASP A 144 13.20 -13.17 -1.75
CA ASP A 144 12.37 -14.15 -2.46
C ASP A 144 12.59 -15.57 -1.92
N ARG A 145 13.84 -15.95 -1.68
CA ARG A 145 14.16 -17.25 -1.05
C ARG A 145 13.63 -17.34 0.38
N ALA A 146 13.86 -16.30 1.20
CA ALA A 146 13.40 -16.27 2.60
C ALA A 146 11.87 -16.32 2.71
N ALA A 147 11.18 -15.67 1.79
CA ALA A 147 9.73 -15.70 1.70
C ALA A 147 9.16 -17.03 1.14
N GLY A 148 10.00 -17.91 0.58
CA GLY A 148 9.53 -19.10 -0.15
C GLY A 148 8.73 -18.74 -1.40
N GLY A 149 9.12 -17.66 -2.08
CA GLY A 149 8.47 -17.03 -3.23
C GLY A 149 7.70 -15.79 -2.88
N LEU A 150 8.03 -14.66 -3.53
CA LEU A 150 7.32 -13.39 -3.42
C LEU A 150 6.24 -13.27 -4.50
N GLU A 151 5.06 -12.78 -4.10
CA GLU A 151 4.00 -12.46 -5.06
C GLU A 151 4.36 -11.24 -5.90
N TYR A 152 4.97 -10.22 -5.28
CA TYR A 152 5.61 -9.07 -5.92
C TYR A 152 6.51 -8.29 -4.94
N VAL A 153 7.34 -7.41 -5.50
CA VAL A 153 8.09 -6.37 -4.76
C VAL A 153 7.51 -5.00 -5.08
N GLU A 154 7.04 -4.27 -4.06
CA GLU A 154 6.48 -2.93 -4.20
C GLU A 154 7.59 -1.88 -4.10
N GLN A 155 7.67 -1.02 -5.12
CA GLN A 155 8.55 0.14 -5.22
C GLN A 155 9.97 -0.09 -4.67
N PRO A 156 10.77 -0.95 -5.30
CA PRO A 156 12.13 -1.19 -4.84
C PRO A 156 13.03 0.04 -4.92
N VAL A 157 12.88 0.85 -5.96
CA VAL A 157 13.65 2.08 -6.23
C VAL A 157 12.71 3.24 -6.47
N MET A 158 13.14 4.50 -6.22
CA MET A 158 12.25 5.67 -6.29
C MET A 158 12.00 6.14 -7.72
N ASP A 159 13.05 6.18 -8.55
CA ASP A 159 12.98 6.66 -9.92
C ASP A 159 12.29 5.63 -10.84
N VAL A 160 11.42 6.08 -11.74
CA VAL A 160 10.64 5.20 -12.60
C VAL A 160 11.49 4.57 -13.72
N GLU A 161 12.52 5.24 -14.18
CA GLU A 161 13.50 4.71 -15.14
C GLU A 161 14.31 3.57 -14.49
N ASP A 162 14.77 3.77 -13.25
CA ASP A 162 15.46 2.76 -12.47
C ASP A 162 14.53 1.58 -12.14
N LEU A 163 13.24 1.86 -11.87
CA LEU A 163 12.23 0.81 -11.67
C LEU A 163 12.12 -0.11 -12.88
N ALA A 164 12.11 0.47 -14.09
CA ALA A 164 12.14 -0.28 -15.34
C ALA A 164 13.43 -1.11 -15.51
N VAL A 165 14.57 -0.61 -15.01
CA VAL A 165 15.83 -1.38 -15.00
C VAL A 165 15.75 -2.56 -14.04
N VAL A 166 15.27 -2.36 -12.82
CA VAL A 166 15.10 -3.44 -11.83
C VAL A 166 14.16 -4.51 -12.38
N ARG A 167 12.98 -4.11 -12.90
CA ARG A 167 11.99 -5.04 -13.45
C ARG A 167 12.58 -5.99 -14.50
N ARG A 168 13.45 -5.49 -15.38
CA ARG A 168 14.11 -6.33 -16.42
C ARG A 168 15.19 -7.26 -15.88
N ARG A 169 15.68 -7.04 -14.65
CA ARG A 169 16.80 -7.77 -14.03
C ARG A 169 16.37 -8.83 -13.02
N VAL A 170 15.11 -8.83 -12.62
CA VAL A 170 14.58 -9.77 -11.62
C VAL A 170 13.44 -10.61 -12.19
N ALA A 171 13.23 -11.81 -11.63
CA ALA A 171 12.13 -12.68 -12.04
C ALA A 171 10.84 -12.43 -11.23
N VAL A 172 10.97 -11.82 -10.05
CA VAL A 172 9.83 -11.48 -9.19
C VAL A 172 9.09 -10.27 -9.80
N PRO A 173 7.75 -10.31 -9.88
CA PRO A 173 6.97 -9.17 -10.37
C PRO A 173 7.22 -7.89 -9.58
N ILE A 174 7.21 -6.75 -10.25
CA ILE A 174 7.41 -5.42 -9.65
C ILE A 174 6.07 -4.68 -9.59
N ALA A 175 5.76 -4.09 -8.43
CA ALA A 175 4.61 -3.24 -8.24
C ALA A 175 5.01 -1.77 -8.05
N ALA A 176 4.34 -0.84 -8.75
CA ALA A 176 4.58 0.59 -8.65
C ALA A 176 3.56 1.25 -7.72
N ASP A 177 4.03 1.96 -6.67
CA ASP A 177 3.24 2.79 -5.76
C ASP A 177 3.62 4.28 -5.91
N GLU A 178 4.80 4.66 -5.41
CA GLU A 178 5.27 6.05 -5.46
C GLU A 178 5.39 6.58 -6.90
N SER A 179 5.81 5.74 -7.82
CA SER A 179 5.90 6.06 -9.25
C SER A 179 4.54 6.33 -9.92
N ILE A 180 3.43 6.05 -9.23
CA ILE A 180 2.07 6.40 -9.65
C ILE A 180 1.55 7.59 -8.85
N ARG A 181 1.44 7.46 -7.52
CA ARG A 181 0.77 8.45 -6.66
C ARG A 181 1.56 9.73 -6.40
N ARG A 182 2.86 9.74 -6.65
CA ARG A 182 3.73 10.91 -6.50
C ARG A 182 4.28 11.45 -7.81
N ALA A 183 4.03 10.76 -8.91
CA ALA A 183 4.50 11.17 -10.22
C ALA A 183 3.67 12.33 -10.78
N ALA A 184 4.32 13.21 -11.53
CA ALA A 184 3.64 14.23 -12.33
C ALA A 184 2.81 13.58 -13.47
N ASP A 185 3.26 12.42 -13.95
CA ASP A 185 2.59 11.60 -14.93
C ASP A 185 2.59 10.12 -14.47
N PRO A 186 1.46 9.59 -13.94
CA PRO A 186 1.37 8.22 -13.47
C PRO A 186 1.48 7.18 -14.59
N TYR A 187 1.26 7.58 -15.86
CA TYR A 187 1.26 6.66 -16.99
C TYR A 187 2.67 6.31 -17.49
N ARG A 188 3.69 7.03 -17.06
CA ARG A 188 5.10 6.69 -17.36
C ARG A 188 5.48 5.28 -16.92
N VAL A 189 4.83 4.76 -15.87
CA VAL A 189 5.03 3.36 -15.42
C VAL A 189 4.68 2.38 -16.54
N ARG A 190 3.58 2.61 -17.26
CA ARG A 190 3.17 1.83 -18.43
C ARG A 190 4.10 2.08 -19.61
N ASP A 191 4.36 3.34 -19.95
CA ASP A 191 5.09 3.73 -21.15
C ASP A 191 6.56 3.25 -21.13
N LEU A 192 7.14 3.11 -19.94
CA LEU A 192 8.47 2.56 -19.70
C LEU A 192 8.49 1.06 -19.40
N GLU A 193 7.31 0.42 -19.35
CA GLU A 193 7.17 -0.96 -18.87
C GLU A 193 7.86 -1.18 -17.52
N ALA A 194 7.68 -0.23 -16.59
CA ALA A 194 8.45 -0.17 -15.36
C ALA A 194 7.90 -1.09 -14.24
N ALA A 195 6.67 -1.60 -14.38
CA ALA A 195 6.05 -2.47 -13.39
C ALA A 195 5.12 -3.51 -14.04
N ASP A 196 4.77 -4.54 -13.27
CA ASP A 196 3.83 -5.60 -13.61
C ASP A 196 2.48 -5.39 -12.91
N VAL A 197 2.47 -4.59 -11.83
CA VAL A 197 1.30 -4.32 -10.99
C VAL A 197 1.23 -2.84 -10.64
N ALA A 198 0.03 -2.25 -10.71
CA ALA A 198 -0.23 -0.88 -10.28
C ALA A 198 -0.85 -0.86 -8.87
N VAL A 199 -0.20 -0.18 -7.93
CA VAL A 199 -0.74 0.07 -6.58
C VAL A 199 -1.51 1.38 -6.59
N LEU A 200 -2.82 1.33 -6.32
CA LEU A 200 -3.65 2.52 -6.27
C LEU A 200 -4.09 2.82 -4.83
N LYS A 201 -3.88 4.07 -4.41
CA LYS A 201 -4.29 4.60 -3.11
C LYS A 201 -5.28 5.74 -3.32
N VAL A 202 -6.47 5.61 -2.79
CA VAL A 202 -7.61 6.47 -3.14
C VAL A 202 -7.38 7.93 -2.75
N GLN A 203 -6.91 8.18 -1.52
CA GLN A 203 -6.71 9.55 -1.05
C GLN A 203 -5.67 10.33 -1.87
N PRO A 204 -4.41 9.84 -2.03
CA PRO A 204 -3.41 10.58 -2.80
C PRO A 204 -3.74 10.72 -4.28
N LEU A 205 -4.60 9.86 -4.83
CA LEU A 205 -4.99 9.90 -6.25
C LEU A 205 -6.29 10.66 -6.51
N GLY A 206 -6.92 11.22 -5.47
CA GLY A 206 -8.04 12.15 -5.63
C GLY A 206 -9.43 11.55 -5.65
N GLY A 207 -9.61 10.30 -5.21
CA GLY A 207 -10.90 9.66 -5.04
C GLY A 207 -11.08 8.38 -5.85
N VAL A 208 -12.20 7.72 -5.64
CA VAL A 208 -12.55 6.43 -6.26
C VAL A 208 -12.64 6.55 -7.78
N ARG A 209 -13.34 7.59 -8.26
CA ARG A 209 -13.50 7.82 -9.71
C ARG A 209 -12.20 8.15 -10.42
N ALA A 210 -11.30 8.90 -9.74
CA ALA A 210 -9.97 9.18 -10.28
C ALA A 210 -9.13 7.90 -10.40
N CYS A 211 -9.15 7.04 -9.38
CA CYS A 211 -8.46 5.76 -9.40
C CYS A 211 -9.00 4.80 -10.47
N LEU A 212 -10.32 4.76 -10.70
CA LEU A 212 -10.91 3.94 -11.77
C LEU A 212 -10.43 4.37 -13.16
N ARG A 213 -10.36 5.69 -13.42
CA ARG A 213 -9.79 6.19 -14.68
C ARG A 213 -8.32 5.79 -14.84
N ILE A 214 -7.52 5.95 -13.79
CA ILE A 214 -6.11 5.53 -13.82
C ILE A 214 -6.00 4.02 -14.07
N ALA A 215 -6.83 3.20 -13.42
CA ALA A 215 -6.84 1.75 -13.61
C ALA A 215 -7.15 1.35 -15.06
N GLU A 216 -8.12 2.00 -15.67
CA GLU A 216 -8.49 1.79 -17.08
C GLU A 216 -7.34 2.20 -18.02
N ASP A 217 -6.80 3.40 -17.82
CA ASP A 217 -5.81 3.98 -18.72
C ASP A 217 -4.42 3.31 -18.58
N ILE A 218 -4.04 2.86 -17.37
CA ILE A 218 -2.71 2.26 -17.14
C ILE A 218 -2.60 0.86 -17.71
N GLY A 219 -3.72 0.11 -17.80
CA GLY A 219 -3.79 -1.22 -18.40
C GLY A 219 -2.96 -2.30 -17.68
N LEU A 220 -2.59 -2.10 -16.43
CA LEU A 220 -1.89 -3.08 -15.58
C LEU A 220 -2.87 -3.71 -14.59
N PRO A 221 -2.61 -4.95 -14.11
CA PRO A 221 -3.29 -5.50 -12.95
C PRO A 221 -3.18 -4.55 -11.75
N VAL A 222 -4.32 -4.28 -11.08
CA VAL A 222 -4.40 -3.32 -9.98
C VAL A 222 -4.48 -4.02 -8.64
N VAL A 223 -3.79 -3.48 -7.64
CA VAL A 223 -4.00 -3.73 -6.22
C VAL A 223 -4.38 -2.43 -5.52
N VAL A 224 -5.49 -2.43 -4.79
CA VAL A 224 -5.89 -1.27 -3.97
C VAL A 224 -5.14 -1.32 -2.64
N SER A 225 -4.58 -0.19 -2.25
CA SER A 225 -3.87 -0.06 -0.97
C SER A 225 -4.31 1.21 -0.23
N SER A 226 -3.81 1.39 0.96
CA SER A 226 -4.13 2.50 1.84
C SER A 226 -2.87 3.30 2.20
N ALA A 227 -3.08 4.52 2.68
CA ALA A 227 -2.03 5.40 3.18
C ALA A 227 -2.15 5.59 4.71
N LEU A 228 -2.48 4.50 5.44
CA LEU A 228 -2.64 4.50 6.90
C LEU A 228 -3.86 5.34 7.34
N GLU A 229 -5.01 5.05 6.76
CA GLU A 229 -6.28 5.69 7.08
C GLU A 229 -7.01 5.01 8.24
N THR A 230 -7.96 5.74 8.84
CA THR A 230 -9.01 5.20 9.72
C THR A 230 -10.04 4.40 8.91
N SER A 231 -11.01 3.77 9.57
CA SER A 231 -12.11 3.08 8.87
C SER A 231 -12.88 3.98 7.89
N VAL A 232 -12.93 5.29 8.13
CA VAL A 232 -13.58 6.25 7.21
C VAL A 232 -12.81 6.35 5.89
N GLY A 233 -11.48 6.48 5.93
CA GLY A 233 -10.66 6.50 4.71
C GLY A 233 -10.58 5.13 4.04
N ILE A 234 -10.50 4.06 4.82
CA ILE A 234 -10.52 2.67 4.32
C ILE A 234 -11.81 2.38 3.55
N ALA A 235 -12.96 2.96 3.94
CA ALA A 235 -14.22 2.78 3.20
C ALA A 235 -14.11 3.22 1.73
N ALA A 236 -13.38 4.31 1.43
CA ALA A 236 -13.12 4.71 0.05
C ALA A 236 -12.25 3.69 -0.71
N GLY A 237 -11.25 3.10 -0.05
CA GLY A 237 -10.46 2.01 -0.62
C GLY A 237 -11.29 0.77 -0.92
N LEU A 238 -12.20 0.41 -0.02
CA LEU A 238 -13.15 -0.70 -0.22
C LEU A 238 -14.11 -0.41 -1.38
N ALA A 239 -14.60 0.83 -1.51
CA ALA A 239 -15.45 1.24 -2.63
C ALA A 239 -14.72 1.12 -3.98
N LEU A 240 -13.45 1.54 -4.06
CA LEU A 240 -12.63 1.32 -5.25
C LEU A 240 -12.46 -0.16 -5.56
N ALA A 241 -12.03 -0.96 -4.57
CA ALA A 241 -11.80 -2.40 -4.76
C ALA A 241 -13.08 -3.14 -5.19
N ALA A 242 -14.23 -2.73 -4.65
CA ALA A 242 -15.52 -3.29 -5.01
C ALA A 242 -15.97 -2.93 -6.43
N ALA A 243 -15.57 -1.75 -6.94
CA ALA A 243 -15.97 -1.25 -8.25
C ALA A 243 -15.04 -1.66 -9.41
N LEU A 244 -13.80 -2.12 -9.11
CA LEU A 244 -12.87 -2.59 -10.13
C LEU A 244 -13.41 -3.83 -10.84
N PRO A 245 -13.34 -3.95 -12.19
CA PRO A 245 -13.76 -5.15 -12.91
C PRO A 245 -12.99 -6.40 -12.46
N GLU A 246 -11.68 -6.28 -12.33
CA GLU A 246 -10.80 -7.36 -11.87
C GLU A 246 -10.11 -6.97 -10.56
N LEU A 247 -9.93 -7.95 -9.66
CA LEU A 247 -9.25 -7.78 -8.39
C LEU A 247 -8.39 -9.02 -8.10
N PRO A 248 -7.27 -9.19 -8.83
CA PRO A 248 -6.46 -10.40 -8.74
C PRO A 248 -5.65 -10.52 -7.44
N TYR A 249 -5.48 -9.41 -6.71
CA TYR A 249 -4.65 -9.34 -5.52
C TYR A 249 -5.45 -8.98 -4.27
N ALA A 250 -5.05 -9.53 -3.12
CA ALA A 250 -5.54 -9.07 -1.83
C ALA A 250 -5.17 -7.60 -1.59
N CYS A 251 -6.10 -6.77 -1.13
CA CYS A 251 -5.92 -5.33 -0.98
C CYS A 251 -5.18 -4.95 0.32
N GLY A 252 -4.37 -3.91 0.27
CA GLY A 252 -3.67 -3.34 1.43
C GLY A 252 -4.58 -2.44 2.28
N LEU A 253 -5.76 -2.92 2.68
CA LEU A 253 -6.81 -2.15 3.34
C LEU A 253 -7.01 -2.52 4.82
N SER A 254 -6.09 -3.26 5.43
CA SER A 254 -6.15 -3.59 6.87
C SER A 254 -5.22 -2.72 7.74
N THR A 255 -4.70 -1.61 7.22
CA THR A 255 -3.75 -0.75 7.94
C THR A 255 -4.35 -0.05 9.16
N VAL A 256 -5.67 0.04 9.28
CA VAL A 256 -6.36 0.47 10.50
C VAL A 256 -5.92 -0.33 11.73
N GLN A 257 -5.52 -1.59 11.56
CA GLN A 257 -4.99 -2.42 12.65
C GLN A 257 -3.67 -1.91 13.25
N LEU A 258 -2.97 -1.01 12.56
CA LEU A 258 -1.75 -0.35 13.06
C LEU A 258 -2.07 0.80 14.02
N LEU A 259 -3.30 1.32 14.01
CA LEU A 259 -3.78 2.36 14.91
C LEU A 259 -4.15 1.73 16.27
N THR A 260 -3.97 2.50 17.35
CA THR A 260 -4.39 2.04 18.70
C THR A 260 -5.88 2.13 18.91
N ASP A 261 -6.53 3.01 18.17
CA ASP A 261 -7.96 3.29 18.19
C ASP A 261 -8.46 3.61 16.77
N ASP A 262 -9.77 3.73 16.59
CA ASP A 262 -10.42 4.05 15.33
C ASP A 262 -11.50 5.13 15.56
N VAL A 263 -12.24 5.52 14.52
CA VAL A 263 -13.24 6.60 14.55
C VAL A 263 -14.65 6.09 14.29
#